data_afbd766a7aaa7dcc1a159527c7d99849
#
_entry.id   afbd766a7aaa7dcc1a159527c7d99849
#
_cell.length_a   1.000
_cell.length_b   1.000
_cell.length_c   1.000
_cell.angle_alpha   90.00
_cell.angle_beta   90.00
_cell.angle_gamma   90.00
#
_symmetry.space_group_name_H-M   'P 1'
#
loop_
_entity.id
_entity.type
_entity.pdbx_description
1 polymer ?
#
loop_
_entity_poly.entity_id
_entity_poly.type
_entity_poly.pdbx_seq_one_letter_code
_entity_poly.pdbx_strand_id
1 'polypeptide(L)'
;MDNILITICARGGSKGVKGKNIRNLNGKPLIYYTIKQALEWGKASKIVVTTDSKIIAEIAKSFGAEVPFLRPKNLSTDTAPTLPVLTHALLESERIYKQKFDLLIDLPVTAPVRSIKDIENSYKLFKKKNPKNLVTVTPSHRNPYFNMLEINKKARVEYSKQGSFTRRQDAPQVYDMNNSIYIYQSDYLRTDGIKDKISDDTIAYVMDPISAIDIDTETDFRILEALVKDSVVKIDNQNPKNDSTKFSLYGKVAFVNGGAGLIGEQIVKQFTEAGAKVILLDINKKKSVQIAEQLNEKGGDVNFEIFDITKLDSIDKTIDALYKKYGRIDIWVNTSFPRTSDWGKKIEDFPLESFQKNVSMHLNSYSWISRKVCLVMKKQKGGSLINFGSIYGAVGANFNIYENTKMTSAFAYSAIKGGIINLSRYLASYFGQYNVRVNTICPGGIFDNQDETFVSNYSKQTPLKRMGQPEEIAPVVLFLASEAGSYVTGATIMVDGGWTAI
;
A
#
# COMPACT_ATOMS: atom_id res chain seq x y z
N MET A 1 -6.35 30.69 -19.30
CA MET A 1 -6.76 29.30 -18.96
C MET A 1 -7.55 29.38 -17.68
N ASP A 2 -8.61 28.59 -17.53
CA ASP A 2 -9.37 28.60 -16.28
C ASP A 2 -8.48 28.09 -15.14
N ASN A 3 -8.70 28.66 -13.96
CA ASN A 3 -8.07 28.21 -12.73
C ASN A 3 -8.95 27.10 -12.12
N ILE A 4 -8.56 25.85 -12.31
CA ILE A 4 -9.40 24.68 -12.03
C ILE A 4 -8.93 23.97 -10.76
N LEU A 5 -9.86 23.81 -9.79
CA LEU A 5 -9.70 22.93 -8.64
C LEU A 5 -10.33 21.57 -8.94
N ILE A 6 -9.56 20.50 -8.92
CA ILE A 6 -10.12 19.15 -8.83
C ILE A 6 -10.24 18.77 -7.36
N THR A 7 -11.43 18.29 -6.95
CA THR A 7 -11.68 17.70 -5.64
C THR A 7 -11.90 16.19 -5.76
N ILE A 8 -11.37 15.45 -4.80
CA ILE A 8 -11.57 14.00 -4.64
C ILE A 8 -12.03 13.76 -3.21
N CYS A 9 -13.33 13.43 -3.08
CA CYS A 9 -13.96 13.23 -1.78
C CYS A 9 -13.75 11.80 -1.27
N ALA A 10 -13.02 11.62 -0.15
CA ALA A 10 -12.69 10.31 0.39
C ALA A 10 -12.77 10.28 1.92
N ARG A 11 -13.94 9.97 2.49
CA ARG A 11 -14.11 9.86 3.96
C ARG A 11 -13.59 8.51 4.49
N GLY A 12 -13.19 8.46 5.78
CA GLY A 12 -12.68 7.26 6.44
C GLY A 12 -13.74 6.19 6.73
N GLY A 13 -14.99 6.60 7.00
CA GLY A 13 -16.08 5.73 7.44
C GLY A 13 -17.00 5.28 6.30
N SER A 14 -16.63 4.31 5.47
CA SER A 14 -17.52 3.75 4.43
C SER A 14 -18.30 2.56 4.96
N LYS A 15 -19.66 2.60 4.92
CA LYS A 15 -20.54 1.52 5.42
C LYS A 15 -20.79 0.40 4.41
N GLY A 16 -21.03 0.72 3.14
CA GLY A 16 -21.35 -0.28 2.10
C GLY A 16 -20.20 -1.20 1.77
N VAL A 17 -18.97 -0.65 1.70
CA VAL A 17 -17.72 -1.40 1.54
C VAL A 17 -16.74 -0.88 2.57
N LYS A 18 -16.32 -1.72 3.51
CA LYS A 18 -15.38 -1.31 4.58
C LYS A 18 -14.04 -0.84 3.99
N GLY A 19 -13.62 0.36 4.36
CA GLY A 19 -12.37 0.94 3.85
C GLY A 19 -12.36 1.22 2.35
N LYS A 20 -13.52 1.40 1.72
CA LYS A 20 -13.74 1.50 0.27
C LYS A 20 -12.65 2.30 -0.46
N ASN A 21 -12.37 3.51 0.00
CA ASN A 21 -11.49 4.44 -0.69
C ASN A 21 -10.03 3.98 -0.80
N ILE A 22 -9.58 3.14 0.12
CA ILE A 22 -8.22 2.58 0.17
C ILE A 22 -8.19 1.08 -0.05
N ARG A 23 -9.33 0.45 -0.33
CA ARG A 23 -9.40 -0.97 -0.65
C ARG A 23 -8.68 -1.26 -1.95
N ASN A 24 -7.94 -2.34 -1.97
CA ASN A 24 -7.14 -2.75 -3.12
C ASN A 24 -8.03 -3.23 -4.27
N LEU A 25 -7.83 -2.64 -5.45
CA LEU A 25 -8.39 -3.06 -6.72
C LEU A 25 -7.23 -3.23 -7.70
N ASN A 26 -6.99 -4.45 -8.19
CA ASN A 26 -5.91 -4.76 -9.12
C ASN A 26 -4.52 -4.23 -8.69
N GLY A 27 -4.19 -4.41 -7.40
CA GLY A 27 -2.87 -4.05 -6.86
C GLY A 27 -2.70 -2.60 -6.40
N LYS A 28 -3.72 -1.75 -6.53
CA LYS A 28 -3.68 -0.33 -6.10
C LYS A 28 -4.90 0.01 -5.23
N PRO A 29 -4.79 0.95 -4.27
CA PRO A 29 -5.95 1.43 -3.53
C PRO A 29 -6.93 2.15 -4.47
N LEU A 30 -8.23 2.03 -4.21
CA LEU A 30 -9.26 2.56 -5.11
C LEU A 30 -9.06 4.05 -5.43
N ILE A 31 -8.68 4.86 -4.44
CA ILE A 31 -8.42 6.30 -4.62
C ILE A 31 -7.30 6.61 -5.63
N TYR A 32 -6.35 5.69 -5.80
CA TYR A 32 -5.25 5.84 -6.76
C TYR A 32 -5.75 6.12 -8.18
N TYR A 33 -6.77 5.39 -8.63
CA TYR A 33 -7.27 5.50 -10.01
C TYR A 33 -7.82 6.91 -10.29
N THR A 34 -8.56 7.46 -9.36
CA THR A 34 -9.10 8.83 -9.48
C THR A 34 -7.99 9.88 -9.42
N ILE A 35 -7.03 9.74 -8.52
CA ILE A 35 -5.88 10.67 -8.45
C ILE A 35 -5.08 10.62 -9.75
N LYS A 36 -4.81 9.42 -10.27
CA LYS A 36 -4.07 9.23 -11.52
C LYS A 36 -4.79 9.89 -12.69
N GLN A 37 -6.10 9.67 -12.83
CA GLN A 37 -6.92 10.29 -13.89
C GLN A 37 -6.87 11.83 -13.82
N ALA A 38 -6.95 12.38 -12.62
CA ALA A 38 -6.86 13.82 -12.39
C ALA A 38 -5.48 14.39 -12.79
N LEU A 39 -4.39 13.71 -12.43
CA LEU A 39 -3.02 14.09 -12.78
C LEU A 39 -2.75 13.98 -14.29
N GLU A 40 -3.16 12.88 -14.91
CA GLU A 40 -2.96 12.63 -16.35
C GLU A 40 -3.80 13.56 -17.25
N TRP A 41 -4.96 14.05 -16.77
CA TRP A 41 -5.72 15.07 -17.48
C TRP A 41 -4.95 16.40 -17.63
N GLY A 42 -4.11 16.74 -16.67
CA GLY A 42 -3.05 17.76 -16.78
C GLY A 42 -3.52 19.22 -16.88
N LYS A 43 -4.83 19.53 -16.71
CA LYS A 43 -5.38 20.89 -16.80
C LYS A 43 -5.80 21.50 -15.47
N ALA A 44 -5.72 20.73 -14.39
CA ALA A 44 -6.04 21.21 -13.06
C ALA A 44 -4.93 22.11 -12.52
N SER A 45 -5.29 23.24 -11.93
CA SER A 45 -4.36 24.11 -11.18
C SER A 45 -3.98 23.48 -9.85
N LYS A 46 -4.93 22.78 -9.23
CA LYS A 46 -4.76 22.03 -7.97
C LYS A 46 -5.62 20.77 -7.98
N ILE A 47 -5.07 19.68 -7.38
CA ILE A 47 -5.78 18.42 -7.16
C ILE A 47 -5.78 18.16 -5.66
N VAL A 48 -6.95 18.31 -5.03
CA VAL A 48 -7.11 18.24 -3.58
C VAL A 48 -7.98 17.05 -3.19
N VAL A 49 -7.44 16.17 -2.34
CA VAL A 49 -8.23 15.16 -1.66
C VAL A 49 -8.77 15.72 -0.35
N THR A 50 -10.09 15.71 -0.17
CA THR A 50 -10.75 16.11 1.06
C THR A 50 -11.16 14.87 1.85
N THR A 51 -10.56 14.69 3.03
CA THR A 51 -10.74 13.53 3.90
C THR A 51 -10.65 13.91 5.38
N ASP A 52 -11.33 13.16 6.24
CA ASP A 52 -11.22 13.19 7.70
C ASP A 52 -10.17 12.19 8.23
N SER A 53 -9.69 11.29 7.38
CA SER A 53 -8.76 10.21 7.73
C SER A 53 -7.32 10.59 7.41
N LYS A 54 -6.45 10.59 8.43
CA LYS A 54 -5.00 10.80 8.25
C LYS A 54 -4.37 9.72 7.33
N ILE A 55 -4.87 8.47 7.41
CA ILE A 55 -4.39 7.36 6.58
C ILE A 55 -4.69 7.64 5.09
N ILE A 56 -5.94 8.02 4.78
CA ILE A 56 -6.31 8.37 3.40
C ILE A 56 -5.51 9.57 2.91
N ALA A 57 -5.27 10.55 3.79
CA ALA A 57 -4.46 11.72 3.47
C ALA A 57 -3.03 11.36 3.06
N GLU A 58 -2.35 10.50 3.83
CA GLU A 58 -0.98 10.06 3.51
C GLU A 58 -0.93 9.22 2.22
N ILE A 59 -1.89 8.31 2.04
CA ILE A 59 -2.02 7.55 0.80
C ILE A 59 -2.23 8.48 -0.40
N ALA A 60 -3.12 9.46 -0.30
CA ALA A 60 -3.39 10.39 -1.37
C ALA A 60 -2.15 11.23 -1.74
N LYS A 61 -1.41 11.72 -0.75
CA LYS A 61 -0.13 12.44 -0.96
C LYS A 61 0.91 11.57 -1.64
N SER A 62 1.02 10.28 -1.27
CA SER A 62 1.98 9.36 -1.88
C SER A 62 1.72 9.13 -3.37
N PHE A 63 0.49 9.38 -3.85
CA PHE A 63 0.11 9.32 -5.25
C PHE A 63 0.06 10.68 -5.96
N GLY A 64 0.55 11.75 -5.33
CA GLY A 64 0.72 13.07 -5.95
C GLY A 64 -0.47 14.03 -5.79
N ALA A 65 -1.50 13.69 -5.02
CA ALA A 65 -2.56 14.64 -4.68
C ALA A 65 -2.17 15.49 -3.46
N GLU A 66 -2.73 16.70 -3.38
CA GLU A 66 -2.56 17.57 -2.24
C GLU A 66 -3.65 17.31 -1.19
N VAL A 67 -3.29 17.37 0.10
CA VAL A 67 -4.22 17.29 1.23
C VAL A 67 -3.87 18.43 2.19
N PRO A 68 -4.29 19.66 1.86
CA PRO A 68 -3.87 20.85 2.62
C PRO A 68 -4.60 21.01 3.96
N PHE A 69 -5.72 20.31 4.16
CA PHE A 69 -6.52 20.30 5.37
C PHE A 69 -7.16 18.95 5.62
N LEU A 70 -7.58 18.69 6.85
CA LEU A 70 -8.49 17.57 7.15
C LEU A 70 -9.93 18.08 7.20
N ARG A 71 -10.86 17.30 6.63
CA ARG A 71 -12.29 17.62 6.60
C ARG A 71 -12.86 17.61 8.02
N PRO A 72 -13.65 18.60 8.42
CA PRO A 72 -14.33 18.65 9.71
C PRO A 72 -15.28 17.44 9.90
N LYS A 73 -15.43 16.97 11.15
CA LYS A 73 -16.24 15.80 11.49
C LYS A 73 -17.71 15.93 11.07
N ASN A 74 -18.31 17.11 11.21
CA ASN A 74 -19.69 17.37 10.79
C ASN A 74 -19.93 17.23 9.29
N LEU A 75 -18.88 17.39 8.45
CA LEU A 75 -18.90 17.17 7.01
C LEU A 75 -18.43 15.77 6.60
N SER A 76 -18.15 14.89 7.56
CA SER A 76 -17.62 13.53 7.33
C SER A 76 -18.58 12.44 7.76
N THR A 77 -19.81 12.80 8.15
CA THR A 77 -20.86 11.84 8.52
C THR A 77 -21.46 11.13 7.30
N ASP A 78 -22.17 10.02 7.54
CA ASP A 78 -22.87 9.27 6.47
C ASP A 78 -23.98 10.10 5.79
N THR A 79 -24.52 11.05 6.50
CA THR A 79 -25.64 11.91 6.05
C THR A 79 -25.17 13.28 5.58
N ALA A 80 -23.87 13.56 5.59
CA ALA A 80 -23.35 14.86 5.14
C ALA A 80 -23.63 15.07 3.64
N PRO A 81 -24.36 16.14 3.26
CA PRO A 81 -24.64 16.43 1.86
C PRO A 81 -23.37 16.75 1.08
N THR A 82 -23.31 16.37 -0.19
CA THR A 82 -22.13 16.56 -1.04
C THR A 82 -21.79 18.05 -1.25
N LEU A 83 -22.77 18.89 -1.52
CA LEU A 83 -22.53 20.31 -1.85
C LEU A 83 -21.79 21.07 -0.73
N PRO A 84 -22.20 20.99 0.54
CA PRO A 84 -21.43 21.60 1.65
C PRO A 84 -19.99 21.09 1.76
N VAL A 85 -19.74 19.81 1.42
CA VAL A 85 -18.38 19.25 1.41
C VAL A 85 -17.54 19.88 0.29
N LEU A 86 -18.10 20.05 -0.91
CA LEU A 86 -17.43 20.69 -2.04
C LEU A 86 -17.19 22.19 -1.79
N THR A 87 -18.19 22.88 -1.24
CA THR A 87 -18.05 24.31 -0.87
C THR A 87 -16.95 24.49 0.17
N HIS A 88 -16.91 23.66 1.19
CA HIS A 88 -15.82 23.67 2.19
C HIS A 88 -14.46 23.43 1.52
N ALA A 89 -14.36 22.42 0.63
CA ALA A 89 -13.11 22.12 -0.06
C ALA A 89 -12.64 23.28 -0.96
N LEU A 90 -13.55 23.95 -1.63
CA LEU A 90 -13.28 25.14 -2.45
C LEU A 90 -12.74 26.29 -1.58
N LEU A 91 -13.49 26.68 -0.55
CA LEU A 91 -13.17 27.84 0.29
C LEU A 91 -11.86 27.65 1.06
N GLU A 92 -11.64 26.46 1.64
CA GLU A 92 -10.39 26.15 2.35
C GLU A 92 -9.19 26.11 1.38
N SER A 93 -9.36 25.56 0.18
CA SER A 93 -8.29 25.59 -0.83
C SER A 93 -7.97 27.01 -1.24
N GLU A 94 -8.95 27.86 -1.49
CA GLU A 94 -8.73 29.28 -1.83
C GLU A 94 -8.01 30.03 -0.72
N ARG A 95 -8.41 29.79 0.54
CA ARG A 95 -7.77 30.40 1.71
C ARG A 95 -6.30 29.99 1.83
N ILE A 96 -5.99 28.70 1.66
CA ILE A 96 -4.63 28.16 1.86
C ILE A 96 -3.71 28.54 0.69
N TYR A 97 -4.17 28.41 -0.54
CA TYR A 97 -3.37 28.71 -1.73
C TYR A 97 -3.37 30.20 -2.08
N LYS A 98 -4.18 31.03 -1.40
CA LYS A 98 -4.33 32.47 -1.65
C LYS A 98 -4.65 32.77 -3.11
N GLN A 99 -5.46 31.93 -3.74
CA GLN A 99 -5.91 32.10 -5.14
C GLN A 99 -7.38 31.73 -5.28
N LYS A 100 -8.07 32.33 -6.26
CA LYS A 100 -9.44 31.98 -6.61
C LYS A 100 -9.44 30.92 -7.69
N PHE A 101 -10.43 30.01 -7.65
CA PHE A 101 -10.68 29.04 -8.69
C PHE A 101 -11.94 29.44 -9.47
N ASP A 102 -11.87 29.31 -10.80
CA ASP A 102 -13.02 29.59 -11.70
C ASP A 102 -13.98 28.40 -11.68
N LEU A 103 -13.44 27.20 -11.69
CA LEU A 103 -14.17 25.94 -11.75
C LEU A 103 -13.75 24.98 -10.65
N LEU A 104 -14.73 24.21 -10.15
CA LEU A 104 -14.49 23.02 -9.34
C LEU A 104 -14.96 21.79 -10.13
N ILE A 105 -14.08 20.80 -10.28
CA ILE A 105 -14.41 19.49 -10.84
C ILE A 105 -14.30 18.45 -9.74
N ASP A 106 -15.40 17.81 -9.37
CA ASP A 106 -15.40 16.73 -8.40
C ASP A 106 -15.34 15.36 -9.10
N LEU A 107 -14.35 14.57 -8.70
CA LEU A 107 -14.11 13.22 -9.23
C LEU A 107 -14.26 12.20 -8.09
N PRO A 108 -15.45 11.63 -7.88
CA PRO A 108 -15.68 10.62 -6.86
C PRO A 108 -14.79 9.39 -7.02
N VAL A 109 -14.30 8.86 -5.88
CA VAL A 109 -13.43 7.66 -5.84
C VAL A 109 -14.19 6.42 -6.31
N THR A 110 -15.51 6.40 -6.13
CA THR A 110 -16.35 5.23 -6.38
C THR A 110 -16.56 4.88 -7.85
N ALA A 111 -16.20 5.78 -8.78
CA ALA A 111 -16.28 5.54 -10.21
C ALA A 111 -14.88 5.47 -10.87
N PRO A 112 -14.08 4.43 -10.60
CA PRO A 112 -12.68 4.36 -11.04
C PRO A 112 -12.52 4.10 -12.54
N VAL A 113 -13.58 3.66 -13.24
CA VAL A 113 -13.54 3.25 -14.65
C VAL A 113 -13.66 4.41 -15.62
N ARG A 114 -14.03 5.64 -15.16
CA ARG A 114 -14.10 6.80 -16.02
C ARG A 114 -12.80 7.00 -16.78
N SER A 115 -12.88 7.44 -18.04
CA SER A 115 -11.70 7.74 -18.84
C SER A 115 -11.29 9.21 -18.74
N ILE A 116 -10.02 9.51 -19.03
CA ILE A 116 -9.54 10.90 -19.18
C ILE A 116 -10.30 11.61 -20.30
N LYS A 117 -10.71 10.86 -21.33
CA LYS A 117 -11.54 11.38 -22.43
C LYS A 117 -12.93 11.85 -21.95
N ASP A 118 -13.51 11.16 -20.94
CA ASP A 118 -14.79 11.59 -20.36
C ASP A 118 -14.62 12.90 -19.59
N ILE A 119 -13.52 13.06 -18.83
CA ILE A 119 -13.20 14.32 -18.12
C ILE A 119 -13.02 15.45 -19.14
N GLU A 120 -12.24 15.22 -20.19
CA GLU A 120 -11.97 16.21 -21.23
C GLU A 120 -13.24 16.63 -22.01
N ASN A 121 -14.07 15.64 -22.38
CA ASN A 121 -15.29 15.92 -23.12
C ASN A 121 -16.35 16.61 -22.25
N SER A 122 -16.48 16.23 -20.98
CA SER A 122 -17.34 16.92 -20.02
C SER A 122 -16.90 18.38 -19.85
N TYR A 123 -15.61 18.62 -19.69
CA TYR A 123 -15.05 19.97 -19.60
C TYR A 123 -15.30 20.79 -20.88
N LYS A 124 -15.05 20.22 -22.06
CA LYS A 124 -15.33 20.90 -23.34
C LYS A 124 -16.81 21.23 -23.50
N LEU A 125 -17.71 20.34 -23.16
CA LEU A 125 -19.14 20.55 -23.19
C LEU A 125 -19.55 21.67 -22.22
N PHE A 126 -19.02 21.65 -21.00
CA PHE A 126 -19.24 22.69 -20.01
C PHE A 126 -18.79 24.07 -20.51
N LYS A 127 -17.60 24.18 -21.06
CA LYS A 127 -17.08 25.45 -21.62
C LYS A 127 -17.91 25.94 -22.79
N LYS A 128 -18.39 25.06 -23.66
CA LYS A 128 -19.21 25.40 -24.81
C LYS A 128 -20.60 25.95 -24.42
N LYS A 129 -21.20 25.36 -23.37
CA LYS A 129 -22.57 25.69 -22.93
C LYS A 129 -22.62 26.71 -21.81
N ASN A 130 -21.53 26.86 -21.07
CA ASN A 130 -21.36 27.75 -19.92
C ASN A 130 -22.49 27.68 -18.85
N PRO A 131 -22.91 26.47 -18.41
CA PRO A 131 -23.97 26.31 -17.41
C PRO A 131 -23.45 26.56 -15.99
N LYS A 132 -24.35 26.66 -15.00
CA LYS A 132 -23.97 26.70 -13.59
C LYS A 132 -23.25 25.43 -13.16
N ASN A 133 -23.71 24.27 -13.63
CA ASN A 133 -23.08 22.99 -13.36
C ASN A 133 -23.37 21.93 -14.43
N LEU A 134 -22.54 20.89 -14.44
CA LEU A 134 -22.69 19.71 -15.28
C LEU A 134 -22.65 18.47 -14.41
N VAL A 135 -23.53 17.51 -14.70
CA VAL A 135 -23.53 16.17 -14.13
C VAL A 135 -23.30 15.12 -15.23
N THR A 136 -22.78 13.96 -14.87
CA THR A 136 -22.67 12.83 -15.80
C THR A 136 -23.83 11.85 -15.64
N VAL A 137 -24.26 11.29 -16.77
CA VAL A 137 -25.40 10.38 -16.84
C VAL A 137 -25.11 9.22 -17.79
N THR A 138 -25.86 8.13 -17.67
CA THR A 138 -25.86 7.02 -18.62
C THR A 138 -27.29 6.71 -19.09
N PRO A 139 -27.48 6.18 -20.33
CA PRO A 139 -28.80 5.74 -20.77
C PRO A 139 -29.35 4.68 -19.79
N SER A 140 -30.53 4.92 -19.25
CA SER A 140 -31.14 4.01 -18.30
C SER A 140 -31.67 2.74 -18.97
N HIS A 141 -31.41 1.58 -18.36
CA HIS A 141 -32.01 0.31 -18.75
C HIS A 141 -33.49 0.19 -18.35
N ARG A 142 -33.94 1.01 -17.41
CA ARG A 142 -35.34 1.08 -16.95
C ARG A 142 -35.95 2.39 -17.37
N ASN A 143 -37.26 2.39 -17.51
CA ASN A 143 -38.00 3.58 -17.95
C ASN A 143 -39.22 3.78 -17.07
N PRO A 144 -39.38 4.95 -16.42
CA PRO A 144 -40.51 5.20 -15.50
C PRO A 144 -41.88 5.18 -16.17
N TYR A 145 -41.95 5.36 -17.50
CA TYR A 145 -43.18 5.28 -18.26
C TYR A 145 -43.49 3.84 -18.73
N PHE A 146 -42.59 2.88 -18.59
CA PHE A 146 -42.74 1.57 -19.24
C PHE A 146 -42.49 0.37 -18.33
N ASN A 147 -41.48 0.37 -17.47
CA ASN A 147 -41.10 -0.79 -16.66
C ASN A 147 -40.56 -0.45 -15.25
N MET A 148 -40.76 0.78 -14.76
CA MET A 148 -40.58 1.14 -13.36
C MET A 148 -41.95 1.32 -12.70
N LEU A 149 -42.13 0.68 -11.54
CA LEU A 149 -43.39 0.64 -10.83
C LEU A 149 -43.24 1.18 -9.41
N GLU A 150 -44.24 1.89 -8.93
CA GLU A 150 -44.39 2.24 -7.54
C GLU A 150 -45.44 1.33 -6.89
N ILE A 151 -45.21 0.95 -5.62
CA ILE A 151 -46.18 0.16 -4.83
C ILE A 151 -46.82 1.10 -3.83
N ASN A 152 -48.13 1.30 -3.99
CA ASN A 152 -48.87 2.16 -3.09
C ASN A 152 -49.20 1.46 -1.74
N LYS A 153 -49.76 2.21 -0.78
CA LYS A 153 -50.11 1.69 0.56
C LYS A 153 -51.11 0.52 0.56
N LYS A 154 -51.82 0.28 -0.55
CA LYS A 154 -52.76 -0.84 -0.73
C LYS A 154 -52.13 -2.03 -1.46
N ALA A 155 -50.79 -2.08 -1.54
CA ALA A 155 -50.02 -3.10 -2.25
C ALA A 155 -50.37 -3.22 -3.75
N ARG A 156 -50.92 -2.18 -4.36
CA ARG A 156 -51.16 -2.11 -5.81
C ARG A 156 -49.99 -1.42 -6.50
N VAL A 157 -49.75 -1.83 -7.74
CA VAL A 157 -48.66 -1.33 -8.59
C VAL A 157 -49.16 -0.32 -9.58
N GLU A 158 -48.36 0.74 -9.78
CA GLU A 158 -48.60 1.81 -10.76
C GLU A 158 -47.27 2.15 -11.47
N TYR A 159 -47.33 2.60 -12.72
CA TYR A 159 -46.13 3.12 -13.37
C TYR A 159 -45.64 4.39 -12.66
N SER A 160 -44.33 4.52 -12.44
CA SER A 160 -43.75 5.71 -11.76
C SER A 160 -44.04 7.02 -12.46
N LYS A 161 -44.27 6.98 -13.79
CA LYS A 161 -44.78 8.11 -14.58
C LYS A 161 -45.90 7.64 -15.48
N GLN A 162 -46.97 8.46 -15.58
CA GLN A 162 -48.08 8.20 -16.48
C GLN A 162 -47.66 8.44 -17.93
N GLY A 163 -48.13 7.53 -18.83
CA GLY A 163 -47.88 7.62 -20.27
C GLY A 163 -48.46 6.41 -20.99
N SER A 164 -48.80 6.57 -22.27
CA SER A 164 -49.40 5.54 -23.11
C SER A 164 -48.41 5.07 -24.16
N PHE A 165 -47.43 4.24 -23.75
CA PHE A 165 -46.40 3.71 -24.66
C PHE A 165 -46.53 2.18 -24.73
N THR A 166 -46.59 1.65 -25.97
CA THR A 166 -46.68 0.21 -26.23
C THR A 166 -45.31 -0.46 -26.33
N ARG A 167 -44.28 0.30 -26.71
CA ARG A 167 -42.90 -0.20 -26.83
C ARG A 167 -41.97 0.74 -26.10
N ARG A 168 -40.86 0.20 -25.54
CA ARG A 168 -39.84 0.97 -24.80
C ARG A 168 -39.23 2.11 -25.62
N GLN A 169 -39.01 1.88 -26.89
CA GLN A 169 -38.42 2.88 -27.79
C GLN A 169 -39.34 4.06 -28.13
N ASP A 170 -40.65 3.91 -27.87
CA ASP A 170 -41.61 5.00 -28.10
C ASP A 170 -41.73 5.92 -26.86
N ALA A 171 -41.25 5.47 -25.70
CA ALA A 171 -41.23 6.26 -24.48
C ALA A 171 -40.06 7.24 -24.51
N PRO A 172 -40.17 8.40 -23.82
CA PRO A 172 -39.06 9.35 -23.72
C PRO A 172 -37.79 8.69 -23.20
N GLN A 173 -36.64 9.03 -23.80
CA GLN A 173 -35.34 8.58 -23.33
C GLN A 173 -35.10 9.12 -21.91
N VAL A 174 -34.73 8.24 -21.00
CA VAL A 174 -34.36 8.57 -19.62
C VAL A 174 -32.92 8.17 -19.33
N TYR A 175 -32.34 8.82 -18.36
CA TYR A 175 -30.93 8.63 -17.99
C TYR A 175 -30.81 8.41 -16.50
N ASP A 176 -29.89 7.54 -16.11
CA ASP A 176 -29.46 7.38 -14.73
C ASP A 176 -28.32 8.36 -14.45
N MET A 177 -28.48 9.20 -13.42
CA MET A 177 -27.37 10.04 -12.96
C MET A 177 -26.34 9.15 -12.29
N ASN A 178 -25.12 9.18 -12.82
CA ASN A 178 -24.00 8.41 -12.23
C ASN A 178 -23.13 9.32 -11.36
N ASN A 179 -22.35 8.68 -10.49
CA ASN A 179 -21.50 9.38 -9.54
C ASN A 179 -20.06 9.46 -10.05
N SER A 180 -19.86 10.02 -11.27
CA SER A 180 -18.57 9.96 -11.94
C SER A 180 -17.86 11.32 -12.06
N ILE A 181 -18.45 12.30 -12.71
CA ILE A 181 -17.86 13.62 -12.93
C ILE A 181 -18.92 14.70 -12.66
N TYR A 182 -18.57 15.66 -11.82
CA TYR A 182 -19.36 16.87 -11.58
C TYR A 182 -18.50 18.10 -11.86
N ILE A 183 -19.02 19.06 -12.61
CA ILE A 183 -18.35 20.33 -12.88
C ILE A 183 -19.24 21.47 -12.40
N TYR A 184 -18.67 22.40 -11.65
CA TYR A 184 -19.39 23.54 -11.10
C TYR A 184 -18.62 24.83 -11.44
N GLN A 185 -19.36 25.90 -11.80
CA GLN A 185 -18.82 27.25 -11.65
C GLN A 185 -18.57 27.49 -10.16
N SER A 186 -17.40 27.97 -9.79
CA SER A 186 -17.06 28.17 -8.36
C SER A 186 -17.94 29.23 -7.71
N ASP A 187 -18.39 30.24 -8.48
CA ASP A 187 -19.36 31.23 -7.99
C ASP A 187 -20.70 30.61 -7.62
N TYR A 188 -21.15 29.61 -8.39
CA TYR A 188 -22.36 28.88 -8.05
C TYR A 188 -22.21 28.21 -6.67
N LEU A 189 -21.07 27.56 -6.39
CA LEU A 189 -20.82 26.92 -5.07
C LEU A 189 -20.65 27.92 -3.91
N ARG A 190 -20.31 29.19 -4.20
CA ARG A 190 -20.19 30.25 -3.19
C ARG A 190 -21.56 30.84 -2.83
N THR A 191 -22.60 30.56 -3.60
CA THR A 191 -23.94 31.08 -3.34
C THR A 191 -24.58 30.36 -2.14
N ASP A 192 -25.05 31.09 -1.17
CA ASP A 192 -25.71 30.55 0.00
C ASP A 192 -27.02 29.84 -0.35
N GLY A 193 -27.31 28.75 0.34
CA GLY A 193 -28.61 28.07 0.27
C GLY A 193 -28.79 27.07 -0.87
N ILE A 194 -27.73 26.71 -1.62
CA ILE A 194 -27.81 25.63 -2.63
C ILE A 194 -28.06 24.30 -1.92
N LYS A 195 -29.20 23.67 -2.24
CA LYS A 195 -29.62 22.39 -1.63
C LYS A 195 -29.53 21.20 -2.58
N ASP A 196 -29.61 21.43 -3.90
CA ASP A 196 -29.70 20.37 -4.91
C ASP A 196 -28.52 20.44 -5.90
N LYS A 197 -28.08 19.27 -6.36
CA LYS A 197 -27.10 19.11 -7.44
C LYS A 197 -27.67 19.46 -8.81
N ILE A 198 -28.98 19.51 -8.95
CA ILE A 198 -29.71 19.83 -10.18
C ILE A 198 -30.38 21.19 -10.02
N SER A 199 -30.13 22.07 -10.96
CA SER A 199 -30.77 23.38 -11.12
C SER A 199 -31.42 23.50 -12.49
N ASP A 200 -32.10 24.61 -12.74
CA ASP A 200 -32.69 24.96 -14.05
C ASP A 200 -31.63 25.15 -15.16
N ASP A 201 -30.37 25.33 -14.78
CA ASP A 201 -29.24 25.53 -15.71
C ASP A 201 -28.21 24.39 -15.60
N THR A 202 -28.65 23.19 -15.19
CA THR A 202 -27.80 21.99 -15.15
C THR A 202 -27.82 21.29 -16.51
N ILE A 203 -26.64 20.98 -17.06
CA ILE A 203 -26.51 20.14 -18.25
C ILE A 203 -25.97 18.77 -17.94
N ALA A 204 -26.22 17.79 -18.82
CA ALA A 204 -25.76 16.43 -18.68
C ALA A 204 -24.72 16.06 -19.75
N TYR A 205 -23.66 15.35 -19.35
CA TYR A 205 -22.76 14.64 -20.26
C TYR A 205 -23.10 13.16 -20.22
N VAL A 206 -23.40 12.57 -21.37
CA VAL A 206 -23.76 11.14 -21.48
C VAL A 206 -22.49 10.31 -21.61
N MET A 207 -22.26 9.41 -20.65
CA MET A 207 -21.14 8.47 -20.59
C MET A 207 -21.53 7.09 -21.12
N ASP A 208 -20.51 6.33 -21.54
CA ASP A 208 -20.67 4.90 -21.76
C ASP A 208 -21.02 4.19 -20.44
N PRO A 209 -21.99 3.25 -20.43
CA PRO A 209 -22.39 2.54 -19.21
C PRO A 209 -21.25 1.85 -18.47
N ILE A 210 -20.26 1.32 -19.18
CA ILE A 210 -19.08 0.68 -18.56
C ILE A 210 -18.22 1.71 -17.83
N SER A 211 -17.99 2.88 -18.44
CA SER A 211 -17.21 3.97 -17.83
C SER A 211 -17.89 4.58 -16.59
N ALA A 212 -19.17 4.33 -16.40
CA ALA A 212 -19.98 4.87 -15.32
C ALA A 212 -20.25 3.89 -14.16
N ILE A 213 -19.55 2.77 -14.11
CA ILE A 213 -19.67 1.82 -12.99
C ILE A 213 -19.30 2.51 -11.68
N ASP A 214 -20.27 2.53 -10.74
CA ASP A 214 -20.14 3.10 -9.39
C ASP A 214 -20.12 1.98 -8.34
N ILE A 215 -19.26 2.10 -7.33
CA ILE A 215 -19.09 1.12 -6.27
C ILE A 215 -19.84 1.59 -5.03
N ASP A 216 -21.00 1.02 -4.74
CA ASP A 216 -21.76 1.29 -3.53
C ASP A 216 -21.81 0.09 -2.58
N THR A 217 -21.84 -1.11 -3.12
CA THR A 217 -21.96 -2.36 -2.36
C THR A 217 -20.73 -3.26 -2.55
N GLU A 218 -20.61 -4.27 -1.69
CA GLU A 218 -19.60 -5.32 -1.81
C GLU A 218 -19.75 -6.10 -3.13
N THR A 219 -20.97 -6.24 -3.63
CA THR A 219 -21.23 -6.88 -4.93
C THR A 219 -20.67 -6.06 -6.08
N ASP A 220 -20.86 -4.73 -6.07
CA ASP A 220 -20.31 -3.85 -7.11
C ASP A 220 -18.78 -3.93 -7.15
N PHE A 221 -18.15 -3.95 -5.98
CA PHE A 221 -16.71 -4.09 -5.88
C PHE A 221 -16.21 -5.41 -6.49
N ARG A 222 -16.89 -6.54 -6.19
CA ARG A 222 -16.55 -7.86 -6.75
C ARG A 222 -16.77 -7.95 -8.25
N ILE A 223 -17.86 -7.36 -8.75
CA ILE A 223 -18.13 -7.27 -10.19
C ILE A 223 -16.99 -6.53 -10.87
N LEU A 224 -16.61 -5.38 -10.35
CA LEU A 224 -15.52 -4.60 -10.90
C LEU A 224 -14.18 -5.34 -10.85
N GLU A 225 -13.84 -6.02 -9.74
CA GLU A 225 -12.65 -6.88 -9.66
C GLU A 225 -12.61 -7.92 -10.77
N ALA A 226 -13.74 -8.61 -11.01
CA ALA A 226 -13.85 -9.61 -12.07
C ALA A 226 -13.66 -8.99 -13.47
N LEU A 227 -14.33 -7.89 -13.77
CA LEU A 227 -14.23 -7.18 -15.04
C LEU A 227 -12.80 -6.67 -15.33
N VAL A 228 -12.10 -6.22 -14.30
CA VAL A 228 -10.70 -5.78 -14.40
C VAL A 228 -9.77 -6.96 -14.60
N LYS A 229 -9.96 -8.04 -13.83
CA LYS A 229 -9.15 -9.26 -13.92
C LYS A 229 -9.27 -9.91 -15.30
N ASP A 230 -10.46 -9.94 -15.86
CA ASP A 230 -10.74 -10.53 -17.19
C ASP A 230 -10.45 -9.56 -18.35
N SER A 231 -9.84 -8.40 -18.06
CA SER A 231 -9.47 -7.36 -19.04
C SER A 231 -10.67 -6.79 -19.84
N VAL A 232 -11.88 -7.00 -19.38
CA VAL A 232 -13.11 -6.39 -19.95
C VAL A 232 -13.12 -4.89 -19.70
N VAL A 233 -12.63 -4.47 -18.53
CA VAL A 233 -12.44 -3.08 -18.15
C VAL A 233 -10.95 -2.80 -17.95
N LYS A 234 -10.41 -1.86 -18.69
CA LYS A 234 -9.05 -1.37 -18.50
C LYS A 234 -9.08 -0.14 -17.60
N ILE A 235 -8.75 -0.30 -16.33
CA ILE A 235 -8.69 0.82 -15.37
C ILE A 235 -7.35 1.55 -15.48
N ASP A 236 -6.34 0.87 -15.99
CA ASP A 236 -4.98 1.39 -16.08
C ASP A 236 -4.38 1.06 -17.46
N ASN A 237 -4.09 2.07 -18.26
CA ASN A 237 -3.19 1.90 -19.39
C ASN A 237 -1.79 1.76 -18.78
N GLN A 238 -1.35 0.52 -18.59
CA GLN A 238 0.01 0.24 -18.13
C GLN A 238 1.01 0.82 -19.15
N ASN A 239 1.39 2.07 -18.92
CA ASN A 239 2.62 2.60 -19.44
C ASN A 239 3.57 2.76 -18.24
N PRO A 240 4.52 1.83 -18.05
CA PRO A 240 5.30 1.75 -16.81
C PRO A 240 6.35 2.86 -16.63
N LYS A 241 6.24 4.00 -17.32
CA LYS A 241 7.34 4.98 -17.43
C LYS A 241 7.32 6.14 -16.43
N ASN A 242 6.30 6.29 -15.56
CA ASN A 242 6.31 7.36 -14.53
C ASN A 242 5.67 6.86 -13.22
N ASP A 243 6.27 5.86 -12.60
CA ASP A 243 5.79 5.34 -11.32
C ASP A 243 6.66 5.87 -10.17
N SER A 244 6.17 6.93 -9.49
CA SER A 244 6.69 7.37 -8.19
C SER A 244 6.48 6.29 -7.08
N THR A 245 5.94 5.13 -7.45
CA THR A 245 5.54 4.04 -6.56
C THR A 245 6.39 2.77 -6.71
N LYS A 246 7.60 2.85 -7.24
CA LYS A 246 8.51 1.68 -7.33
C LYS A 246 8.75 1.00 -5.98
N PHE A 247 8.56 1.71 -4.88
CA PHE A 247 8.65 1.19 -3.52
C PHE A 247 7.33 0.65 -2.96
N SER A 248 6.22 0.73 -3.70
CA SER A 248 4.93 0.20 -3.27
C SER A 248 4.94 -1.32 -3.17
N LEU A 249 4.33 -1.85 -2.10
CA LEU A 249 4.10 -3.27 -1.88
C LEU A 249 2.61 -3.63 -1.94
N TYR A 250 1.76 -2.76 -2.48
CA TYR A 250 0.33 -3.06 -2.63
C TYR A 250 0.09 -4.36 -3.39
N GLY A 251 -0.79 -5.20 -2.85
CA GLY A 251 -1.12 -6.52 -3.42
C GLY A 251 -0.04 -7.59 -3.22
N LYS A 252 1.04 -7.30 -2.52
CA LYS A 252 2.08 -8.26 -2.13
C LYS A 252 1.79 -8.86 -0.76
N VAL A 253 2.10 -10.14 -0.61
CA VAL A 253 2.08 -10.85 0.67
C VAL A 253 3.52 -11.04 1.15
N ALA A 254 3.85 -10.37 2.26
CA ALA A 254 5.18 -10.31 2.81
C ALA A 254 5.28 -11.06 4.16
N PHE A 255 6.22 -11.95 4.26
CA PHE A 255 6.52 -12.70 5.48
C PHE A 255 7.81 -12.16 6.11
N VAL A 256 7.75 -11.77 7.39
CA VAL A 256 8.90 -11.26 8.14
C VAL A 256 9.17 -12.22 9.31
N ASN A 257 10.14 -13.09 9.12
CA ASN A 257 10.61 -14.03 10.13
C ASN A 257 11.54 -13.33 11.12
N GLY A 258 11.25 -13.40 12.41
CA GLY A 258 11.84 -12.57 13.46
C GLY A 258 11.16 -11.19 13.54
N GLY A 259 9.90 -11.10 13.11
CA GLY A 259 9.16 -9.86 12.97
C GLY A 259 8.84 -9.13 14.28
N ALA A 260 8.95 -9.80 15.43
CA ALA A 260 8.85 -9.16 16.75
C ALA A 260 10.23 -8.75 17.33
N GLY A 261 11.34 -8.98 16.59
CA GLY A 261 12.68 -8.53 16.96
C GLY A 261 12.90 -7.04 16.70
N LEU A 262 14.05 -6.52 17.12
CA LEU A 262 14.42 -5.11 17.03
C LEU A 262 14.30 -4.55 15.60
N ILE A 263 14.97 -5.16 14.64
CA ILE A 263 14.94 -4.75 13.23
C ILE A 263 13.65 -5.26 12.55
N GLY A 264 13.19 -6.48 12.90
CA GLY A 264 12.03 -7.11 12.30
C GLY A 264 10.76 -6.29 12.46
N GLU A 265 10.54 -5.69 13.62
CA GLU A 265 9.41 -4.79 13.91
C GLU A 265 9.38 -3.57 12.99
N GLN A 266 10.54 -2.96 12.73
CA GLN A 266 10.64 -1.81 11.82
C GLN A 266 10.36 -2.22 10.36
N ILE A 267 10.76 -3.43 9.96
CA ILE A 267 10.45 -3.98 8.63
C ILE A 267 8.94 -4.25 8.51
N VAL A 268 8.31 -4.85 9.53
CA VAL A 268 6.85 -5.07 9.55
C VAL A 268 6.11 -3.73 9.40
N LYS A 269 6.51 -2.70 10.16
CA LYS A 269 5.95 -1.36 10.06
C LYS A 269 6.12 -0.77 8.67
N GLN A 270 7.34 -0.76 8.13
CA GLN A 270 7.68 -0.19 6.83
C GLN A 270 6.92 -0.90 5.68
N PHE A 271 6.80 -2.22 5.73
CA PHE A 271 6.07 -2.99 4.72
C PHE A 271 4.56 -2.74 4.79
N THR A 272 4.02 -2.57 6.00
CA THR A 272 2.63 -2.19 6.21
C THR A 272 2.34 -0.80 5.63
N GLU A 273 3.20 0.17 5.89
CA GLU A 273 3.12 1.54 5.34
C GLU A 273 3.25 1.54 3.80
N ALA A 274 4.04 0.62 3.24
CA ALA A 274 4.15 0.42 1.79
C ALA A 274 2.96 -0.34 1.17
N GLY A 275 1.97 -0.75 1.97
CA GLY A 275 0.71 -1.35 1.51
C GLY A 275 0.74 -2.87 1.35
N ALA A 276 1.72 -3.59 1.91
CA ALA A 276 1.73 -5.04 1.90
C ALA A 276 0.72 -5.63 2.88
N LYS A 277 0.21 -6.82 2.55
CA LYS A 277 -0.30 -7.74 3.56
C LYS A 277 0.90 -8.39 4.25
N VAL A 278 1.12 -8.08 5.53
CA VAL A 278 2.29 -8.55 6.28
C VAL A 278 1.92 -9.72 7.20
N ILE A 279 2.70 -10.78 7.13
CA ILE A 279 2.63 -11.91 8.06
C ILE A 279 3.89 -11.89 8.93
N LEU A 280 3.71 -11.45 10.17
CA LEU A 280 4.75 -11.43 11.17
C LEU A 280 4.95 -12.85 11.71
N LEU A 281 6.16 -13.40 11.55
CA LEU A 281 6.55 -14.72 12.05
C LEU A 281 7.51 -14.56 13.21
N ASP A 282 7.15 -15.08 14.38
CA ASP A 282 8.01 -15.03 15.58
C ASP A 282 7.60 -16.10 16.61
N ILE A 283 8.49 -16.42 17.53
CA ILE A 283 8.18 -17.28 18.69
C ILE A 283 7.49 -16.50 19.82
N ASN A 284 7.66 -15.18 19.86
CA ASN A 284 7.09 -14.30 20.88
C ASN A 284 5.66 -13.88 20.53
N LYS A 285 4.70 -14.76 20.90
CA LYS A 285 3.28 -14.54 20.63
C LYS A 285 2.77 -13.21 21.19
N LYS A 286 3.12 -12.85 22.43
CA LYS A 286 2.61 -11.64 23.10
C LYS A 286 3.00 -10.39 22.33
N LYS A 287 4.28 -10.25 21.99
CA LYS A 287 4.78 -9.09 21.25
C LYS A 287 4.23 -9.06 19.82
N SER A 288 4.10 -10.21 19.15
CA SER A 288 3.52 -10.32 17.82
C SER A 288 2.07 -9.85 17.76
N VAL A 289 1.24 -10.23 18.74
CA VAL A 289 -0.15 -9.75 18.86
C VAL A 289 -0.18 -8.22 19.00
N GLN A 290 0.62 -7.69 19.93
CA GLN A 290 0.68 -6.25 20.20
C GLN A 290 1.06 -5.43 18.95
N ILE A 291 2.08 -5.87 18.21
CA ILE A 291 2.52 -5.18 16.98
C ILE A 291 1.42 -5.24 15.91
N ALA A 292 0.80 -6.41 15.71
CA ALA A 292 -0.25 -6.58 14.72
C ALA A 292 -1.48 -5.71 15.03
N GLU A 293 -1.92 -5.68 16.29
CA GLU A 293 -3.04 -4.84 16.73
C GLU A 293 -2.75 -3.36 16.51
N GLN A 294 -1.60 -2.86 16.97
CA GLN A 294 -1.21 -1.45 16.81
C GLN A 294 -1.15 -0.99 15.35
N LEU A 295 -0.65 -1.85 14.45
CA LEU A 295 -0.56 -1.51 13.03
C LEU A 295 -1.92 -1.63 12.34
N ASN A 296 -2.76 -2.59 12.73
CA ASN A 296 -4.10 -2.74 12.19
C ASN A 296 -5.06 -1.63 12.63
N GLU A 297 -4.92 -1.09 13.86
CA GLU A 297 -5.64 0.10 14.31
C GLU A 297 -5.34 1.32 13.44
N LYS A 298 -4.14 1.38 12.85
CA LYS A 298 -3.70 2.42 11.90
C LYS A 298 -4.09 2.12 10.45
N GLY A 299 -4.87 1.05 10.21
CA GLY A 299 -5.35 0.68 8.87
C GLY A 299 -4.42 -0.27 8.10
N GLY A 300 -3.46 -0.90 8.76
CA GLY A 300 -2.62 -1.94 8.18
C GLY A 300 -3.36 -3.28 7.95
N ASP A 301 -2.73 -4.18 7.21
CA ASP A 301 -3.13 -5.60 7.08
C ASP A 301 -2.00 -6.48 7.61
N VAL A 302 -1.91 -6.58 8.93
CA VAL A 302 -0.87 -7.36 9.62
C VAL A 302 -1.49 -8.55 10.32
N ASN A 303 -1.01 -9.73 9.99
CA ASN A 303 -1.32 -10.98 10.65
C ASN A 303 -0.06 -11.53 11.34
N PHE A 304 -0.21 -12.41 12.30
CA PHE A 304 0.94 -13.08 12.91
C PHE A 304 0.76 -14.59 12.95
N GLU A 305 1.88 -15.32 12.90
CA GLU A 305 1.95 -16.75 13.04
C GLU A 305 3.15 -17.13 13.94
N ILE A 306 2.99 -18.17 14.74
CA ILE A 306 4.09 -18.68 15.54
C ILE A 306 5.00 -19.53 14.67
N PHE A 307 6.28 -19.15 14.60
CA PHE A 307 7.26 -19.85 13.79
C PHE A 307 8.59 -19.99 14.53
N ASP A 308 8.89 -21.21 14.93
CA ASP A 308 10.16 -21.58 15.57
C ASP A 308 11.12 -22.16 14.53
N ILE A 309 12.06 -21.34 14.07
CA ILE A 309 13.02 -21.72 13.02
C ILE A 309 14.01 -22.81 13.48
N THR A 310 14.15 -23.04 14.78
CA THR A 310 15.06 -24.05 15.32
C THR A 310 14.55 -25.48 15.14
N LYS A 311 13.27 -25.63 14.81
CA LYS A 311 12.61 -26.93 14.54
C LYS A 311 12.74 -27.29 13.07
N LEU A 312 13.94 -27.63 12.62
CA LEU A 312 14.29 -27.88 11.21
C LEU A 312 13.30 -28.80 10.49
N ASP A 313 12.90 -29.91 11.12
CA ASP A 313 12.02 -30.92 10.53
C ASP A 313 10.60 -30.41 10.23
N SER A 314 10.19 -29.33 10.88
CA SER A 314 8.85 -28.72 10.69
C SER A 314 8.81 -27.60 9.65
N ILE A 315 9.95 -27.07 9.25
CA ILE A 315 10.04 -25.87 8.38
C ILE A 315 9.25 -26.07 7.08
N ASP A 316 9.49 -27.15 6.35
CA ASP A 316 8.84 -27.38 5.05
C ASP A 316 7.32 -27.46 5.20
N LYS A 317 6.81 -28.18 6.21
CA LYS A 317 5.37 -28.32 6.52
C LYS A 317 4.75 -26.96 6.89
N THR A 318 5.46 -26.20 7.71
CA THR A 318 4.98 -24.87 8.16
C THR A 318 4.88 -23.91 6.99
N ILE A 319 5.90 -23.84 6.12
CA ILE A 319 5.88 -22.97 4.93
C ILE A 319 4.78 -23.39 3.96
N ASP A 320 4.53 -24.70 3.76
CA ASP A 320 3.42 -25.19 2.94
C ASP A 320 2.05 -24.80 3.53
N ALA A 321 1.89 -24.86 4.84
CA ALA A 321 0.68 -24.41 5.52
C ALA A 321 0.46 -22.89 5.37
N LEU A 322 1.51 -22.09 5.52
CA LEU A 322 1.48 -20.65 5.30
C LEU A 322 1.10 -20.32 3.85
N TYR A 323 1.74 -20.98 2.88
CA TYR A 323 1.40 -20.82 1.47
C TYR A 323 -0.06 -21.18 1.18
N LYS A 324 -0.56 -22.28 1.72
CA LYS A 324 -1.98 -22.68 1.60
C LYS A 324 -2.92 -21.66 2.23
N LYS A 325 -2.59 -21.09 3.39
CA LYS A 325 -3.41 -20.13 4.13
C LYS A 325 -3.49 -18.77 3.46
N TYR A 326 -2.36 -18.27 2.94
CA TYR A 326 -2.24 -16.90 2.42
C TYR A 326 -2.22 -16.84 0.89
N GLY A 327 -2.15 -17.98 0.20
CA GLY A 327 -2.27 -18.12 -1.25
C GLY A 327 -1.01 -17.80 -2.04
N ARG A 328 -0.07 -16.98 -1.47
CA ARG A 328 1.16 -16.55 -2.13
C ARG A 328 2.23 -16.14 -1.13
N ILE A 329 3.49 -16.16 -1.56
CA ILE A 329 4.66 -15.66 -0.81
C ILE A 329 5.45 -14.76 -1.77
N ASP A 330 5.19 -13.45 -1.78
CA ASP A 330 5.88 -12.53 -2.70
C ASP A 330 7.21 -12.08 -2.14
N ILE A 331 7.26 -11.87 -0.82
CA ILE A 331 8.42 -11.37 -0.11
C ILE A 331 8.61 -12.23 1.13
N TRP A 332 9.86 -12.63 1.36
CA TRP A 332 10.25 -13.30 2.60
C TRP A 332 11.52 -12.66 3.15
N VAL A 333 11.48 -12.26 4.42
CA VAL A 333 12.64 -11.68 5.10
C VAL A 333 13.03 -12.55 6.28
N ASN A 334 14.29 -12.95 6.38
CA ASN A 334 14.84 -13.68 7.50
C ASN A 334 15.65 -12.74 8.40
N THR A 335 15.11 -12.37 9.57
CA THR A 335 15.79 -11.52 10.57
C THR A 335 16.00 -12.23 11.91
N SER A 336 15.45 -13.42 12.10
CA SER A 336 15.58 -14.18 13.36
C SER A 336 17.04 -14.42 13.74
N PHE A 337 17.32 -14.28 15.04
CA PHE A 337 18.67 -14.45 15.58
C PHE A 337 18.67 -15.42 16.79
N PRO A 338 18.45 -16.73 16.56
CA PRO A 338 18.54 -17.71 17.61
C PRO A 338 19.99 -17.92 18.06
N ARG A 339 20.20 -18.09 19.37
CA ARG A 339 21.54 -18.26 19.96
C ARG A 339 21.45 -19.05 21.25
N THR A 340 22.55 -19.71 21.61
CA THR A 340 22.69 -20.38 22.89
C THR A 340 22.95 -19.39 24.03
N SER A 341 22.74 -19.80 25.28
CA SER A 341 22.99 -18.95 26.46
C SER A 341 24.46 -18.57 26.65
N ASP A 342 25.36 -19.39 26.14
CA ASP A 342 26.80 -19.19 26.19
C ASP A 342 27.41 -18.54 24.93
N TRP A 343 26.56 -17.98 24.09
CA TRP A 343 26.93 -17.32 22.83
C TRP A 343 28.08 -16.31 22.94
N GLY A 344 28.13 -15.54 24.03
CA GLY A 344 29.12 -14.49 24.28
C GLY A 344 30.40 -14.96 24.98
N LYS A 345 30.69 -16.27 25.03
CA LYS A 345 31.96 -16.78 25.58
C LYS A 345 33.12 -16.41 24.66
N LYS A 346 34.32 -16.24 25.25
CA LYS A 346 35.58 -16.09 24.53
C LYS A 346 35.90 -17.34 23.74
N ILE A 347 36.70 -17.21 22.68
CA ILE A 347 37.02 -18.33 21.77
C ILE A 347 37.69 -19.48 22.50
N GLU A 348 38.52 -19.20 23.50
CA GLU A 348 39.22 -20.20 24.31
C GLU A 348 38.28 -21.10 25.14
N ASP A 349 37.14 -20.54 25.54
CA ASP A 349 36.15 -21.18 26.40
C ASP A 349 34.90 -21.66 25.66
N PHE A 350 34.87 -21.51 24.32
CA PHE A 350 33.68 -21.76 23.51
C PHE A 350 33.54 -23.27 23.18
N PRO A 351 32.53 -23.99 23.71
CA PRO A 351 32.40 -25.42 23.50
C PRO A 351 32.03 -25.80 22.08
N LEU A 352 32.57 -26.93 21.57
CA LEU A 352 32.22 -27.47 20.26
C LEU A 352 30.71 -27.69 20.10
N GLU A 353 30.04 -28.22 21.14
CA GLU A 353 28.59 -28.42 21.13
C GLU A 353 27.82 -27.09 20.92
N SER A 354 28.26 -26.03 21.58
CA SER A 354 27.68 -24.71 21.40
C SER A 354 27.86 -24.20 19.97
N PHE A 355 29.07 -24.39 19.40
CA PHE A 355 29.30 -24.04 17.99
C PHE A 355 28.34 -24.79 17.06
N GLN A 356 28.27 -26.12 17.19
CA GLN A 356 27.39 -26.95 16.35
C GLN A 356 25.94 -26.59 16.52
N LYS A 357 25.48 -26.31 17.73
CA LYS A 357 24.10 -25.93 18.04
C LYS A 357 23.75 -24.56 17.45
N ASN A 358 24.64 -23.55 17.55
CA ASN A 358 24.45 -22.25 16.97
C ASN A 358 24.42 -22.29 15.42
N VAL A 359 25.30 -23.09 14.80
CA VAL A 359 25.27 -23.32 13.36
C VAL A 359 23.95 -23.98 12.94
N SER A 360 23.50 -24.98 13.69
CA SER A 360 22.24 -25.67 13.41
C SER A 360 21.04 -24.76 13.55
N MET A 361 20.91 -24.04 14.66
CA MET A 361 19.77 -23.17 14.92
C MET A 361 19.67 -21.98 13.97
N HIS A 362 20.80 -21.49 13.44
CA HIS A 362 20.84 -20.26 12.67
C HIS A 362 21.14 -20.51 11.19
N LEU A 363 22.34 -21.03 10.85
CA LEU A 363 22.72 -21.22 9.45
C LEU A 363 21.85 -22.28 8.76
N ASN A 364 21.66 -23.44 9.40
CA ASN A 364 20.87 -24.51 8.81
C ASN A 364 19.41 -24.09 8.66
N SER A 365 18.85 -23.39 9.66
CA SER A 365 17.48 -22.87 9.58
C SER A 365 17.30 -21.89 8.43
N TYR A 366 18.19 -20.90 8.30
CA TYR A 366 18.15 -19.96 7.16
C TYR A 366 18.29 -20.70 5.82
N SER A 367 19.16 -21.68 5.76
CA SER A 367 19.37 -22.47 4.54
C SER A 367 18.13 -23.24 4.15
N TRP A 368 17.48 -23.88 5.11
CA TRP A 368 16.31 -24.72 4.86
C TRP A 368 15.07 -23.88 4.53
N ILE A 369 14.86 -22.79 5.26
CA ILE A 369 13.79 -21.80 4.98
C ILE A 369 13.99 -21.21 3.58
N SER A 370 15.19 -20.70 3.29
CA SER A 370 15.48 -20.04 2.01
C SER A 370 15.28 -20.99 0.83
N ARG A 371 15.74 -22.24 0.93
CA ARG A 371 15.48 -23.29 -0.06
C ARG A 371 13.99 -23.49 -0.29
N LYS A 372 13.21 -23.69 0.78
CA LYS A 372 11.77 -23.97 0.68
C LYS A 372 10.99 -22.79 0.12
N VAL A 373 11.27 -21.58 0.58
CA VAL A 373 10.67 -20.33 0.07
C VAL A 373 10.96 -20.12 -1.41
N CYS A 374 12.22 -20.30 -1.83
CA CYS A 374 12.58 -20.18 -3.25
C CYS A 374 11.87 -21.23 -4.13
N LEU A 375 11.63 -22.46 -3.63
CA LEU A 375 10.85 -23.47 -4.36
C LEU A 375 9.38 -23.06 -4.51
N VAL A 376 8.78 -22.42 -3.51
CA VAL A 376 7.42 -21.84 -3.60
C VAL A 376 7.41 -20.68 -4.60
N MET A 377 8.35 -19.73 -4.49
CA MET A 377 8.47 -18.58 -5.37
C MET A 377 8.72 -19.00 -6.85
N LYS A 378 9.49 -20.07 -7.08
CA LYS A 378 9.66 -20.68 -8.41
C LYS A 378 8.32 -21.13 -9.00
N LYS A 379 7.46 -21.82 -8.22
CA LYS A 379 6.13 -22.28 -8.68
C LYS A 379 5.23 -21.11 -9.07
N GLN A 380 5.29 -19.99 -8.36
CA GLN A 380 4.50 -18.79 -8.65
C GLN A 380 5.19 -17.79 -9.61
N LYS A 381 6.36 -18.19 -10.19
CA LYS A 381 7.13 -17.43 -11.20
C LYS A 381 7.64 -16.07 -10.74
N GLY A 382 8.05 -15.95 -9.48
CA GLY A 382 8.69 -14.75 -8.97
C GLY A 382 8.58 -14.59 -7.46
N GLY A 383 9.43 -13.72 -6.91
CA GLY A 383 9.46 -13.36 -5.50
C GLY A 383 10.77 -12.70 -5.09
N SER A 384 10.82 -12.17 -3.87
CA SER A 384 12.02 -11.56 -3.28
C SER A 384 12.31 -12.16 -1.91
N LEU A 385 13.43 -12.85 -1.79
CA LEU A 385 13.97 -13.37 -0.53
C LEU A 385 15.11 -12.46 -0.05
N ILE A 386 15.03 -12.02 1.20
CA ILE A 386 16.04 -11.14 1.81
C ILE A 386 16.54 -11.80 3.09
N ASN A 387 17.81 -12.14 3.11
CA ASN A 387 18.50 -12.72 4.26
C ASN A 387 19.29 -11.66 5.03
N PHE A 388 19.40 -11.82 6.33
CA PHE A 388 20.22 -10.97 7.18
C PHE A 388 21.58 -11.62 7.47
N GLY A 389 22.60 -11.09 6.78
CA GLY A 389 23.99 -11.31 7.08
C GLY A 389 24.46 -10.46 8.26
N SER A 390 25.69 -9.97 8.16
CA SER A 390 26.35 -8.99 9.04
C SER A 390 27.62 -8.52 8.37
N ILE A 391 28.13 -7.35 8.75
CA ILE A 391 29.50 -6.93 8.38
C ILE A 391 30.51 -8.03 8.73
N TYR A 392 30.37 -8.72 9.89
CA TYR A 392 31.26 -9.81 10.30
C TYR A 392 31.06 -11.14 9.55
N GLY A 393 30.18 -11.19 8.59
CA GLY A 393 30.15 -12.24 7.58
C GLY A 393 30.97 -11.90 6.32
N ALA A 394 31.35 -10.64 6.15
CA ALA A 394 32.14 -10.15 5.01
C ALA A 394 33.58 -9.75 5.39
N VAL A 395 33.76 -9.24 6.61
CA VAL A 395 35.06 -8.86 7.17
C VAL A 395 35.29 -9.51 8.54
N GLY A 396 36.51 -9.59 9.01
CA GLY A 396 36.83 -10.08 10.35
C GLY A 396 36.31 -9.15 11.46
N ALA A 397 36.09 -9.70 12.64
CA ALA A 397 35.65 -8.91 13.79
C ALA A 397 36.80 -7.99 14.27
N ASN A 398 36.49 -6.72 14.53
CA ASN A 398 37.42 -5.79 15.17
C ASN A 398 37.25 -5.90 16.69
N PHE A 399 38.25 -6.50 17.35
CA PHE A 399 38.18 -6.73 18.81
C PHE A 399 38.46 -5.48 19.62
N ASN A 400 39.07 -4.42 19.05
CA ASN A 400 39.33 -3.17 19.77
C ASN A 400 38.04 -2.48 20.25
N ILE A 401 36.87 -2.75 19.61
CA ILE A 401 35.60 -2.16 20.07
C ILE A 401 35.10 -2.76 21.37
N TYR A 402 35.59 -3.94 21.75
CA TYR A 402 35.23 -4.62 22.99
C TYR A 402 36.16 -4.31 24.15
N GLU A 403 37.23 -3.52 23.93
CA GLU A 403 38.18 -3.13 24.97
C GLU A 403 37.47 -2.41 26.12
N ASN A 404 37.81 -2.77 27.34
CA ASN A 404 37.23 -2.25 28.57
C ASN A 404 35.70 -2.54 28.73
N THR A 405 35.20 -3.56 28.06
CA THR A 405 33.83 -4.06 28.20
C THR A 405 33.82 -5.54 28.61
N LYS A 406 32.64 -6.02 29.05
CA LYS A 406 32.42 -7.46 29.26
C LYS A 406 31.97 -8.20 27.99
N MET A 407 31.91 -7.51 26.87
CA MET A 407 31.41 -8.04 25.58
C MET A 407 32.54 -8.64 24.75
N THR A 408 32.18 -9.51 23.83
CA THR A 408 33.11 -10.03 22.77
C THR A 408 32.32 -10.41 21.55
N SER A 409 33.01 -10.56 20.40
CA SER A 409 32.41 -11.17 19.20
C SER A 409 32.32 -12.67 19.38
N ALA A 410 31.14 -13.24 19.19
CA ALA A 410 30.92 -14.66 19.30
C ALA A 410 31.63 -15.45 18.19
N PHE A 411 32.32 -16.55 18.55
CA PHE A 411 33.14 -17.34 17.61
C PHE A 411 32.32 -17.87 16.42
N ALA A 412 31.11 -18.41 16.65
CA ALA A 412 30.27 -18.97 15.59
C ALA A 412 29.69 -17.90 14.64
N TYR A 413 29.68 -16.61 15.02
CA TYR A 413 28.95 -15.55 14.31
C TYR A 413 29.42 -15.33 12.89
N SER A 414 30.73 -15.14 12.72
CA SER A 414 31.33 -14.88 11.41
C SER A 414 31.15 -16.06 10.45
N ALA A 415 31.29 -17.30 10.95
CA ALA A 415 31.05 -18.51 10.15
C ALA A 415 29.59 -18.58 9.67
N ILE A 416 28.64 -18.34 10.57
CA ILE A 416 27.20 -18.35 10.27
C ILE A 416 26.88 -17.25 9.26
N LYS A 417 27.28 -16.02 9.50
CA LYS A 417 26.94 -14.87 8.68
C LYS A 417 27.64 -14.91 7.31
N GLY A 418 28.87 -15.39 7.24
CA GLY A 418 29.57 -15.67 5.99
C GLY A 418 28.87 -16.76 5.17
N GLY A 419 28.44 -17.83 5.84
CA GLY A 419 27.65 -18.89 5.22
C GLY A 419 26.33 -18.38 4.62
N ILE A 420 25.59 -17.53 5.33
CA ILE A 420 24.34 -16.92 4.85
C ILE A 420 24.59 -16.03 3.61
N ILE A 421 25.65 -15.23 3.60
CA ILE A 421 26.02 -14.39 2.48
C ILE A 421 26.25 -15.24 1.21
N ASN A 422 27.07 -16.29 1.31
CA ASN A 422 27.39 -17.10 0.14
C ASN A 422 26.24 -18.01 -0.29
N LEU A 423 25.44 -18.52 0.65
CA LEU A 423 24.20 -19.23 0.38
C LEU A 423 23.24 -18.36 -0.46
N SER A 424 23.08 -17.10 -0.12
CA SER A 424 22.21 -16.18 -0.84
C SER A 424 22.67 -15.98 -2.29
N ARG A 425 23.97 -15.90 -2.56
CA ARG A 425 24.54 -15.87 -3.92
C ARG A 425 24.24 -17.14 -4.69
N TYR A 426 24.41 -18.30 -4.05
CA TYR A 426 24.08 -19.59 -4.67
C TYR A 426 22.60 -19.65 -5.09
N LEU A 427 21.69 -19.26 -4.17
CA LEU A 427 20.25 -19.28 -4.44
C LEU A 427 19.86 -18.25 -5.53
N ALA A 428 20.46 -17.07 -5.53
CA ALA A 428 20.25 -16.04 -6.56
C ALA A 428 20.64 -16.56 -7.94
N SER A 429 21.80 -17.21 -8.05
CA SER A 429 22.28 -17.81 -9.30
C SER A 429 21.35 -18.90 -9.81
N TYR A 430 20.89 -19.80 -8.93
CA TYR A 430 20.03 -20.94 -9.31
C TYR A 430 18.60 -20.49 -9.65
N PHE A 431 18.00 -19.59 -8.86
CA PHE A 431 16.60 -19.24 -8.97
C PHE A 431 16.31 -17.99 -9.81
N GLY A 432 17.33 -17.21 -10.20
CA GLY A 432 17.17 -16.00 -11.00
C GLY A 432 16.43 -16.22 -12.32
N GLN A 433 16.66 -17.33 -13.01
CA GLN A 433 15.93 -17.72 -14.22
C GLN A 433 14.41 -17.89 -14.03
N TYR A 434 13.95 -18.04 -12.81
CA TYR A 434 12.53 -18.13 -12.43
C TYR A 434 11.97 -16.82 -11.87
N ASN A 435 12.68 -15.70 -12.08
CA ASN A 435 12.33 -14.38 -11.56
C ASN A 435 12.26 -14.33 -10.02
N VAL A 436 13.08 -15.16 -9.34
CA VAL A 436 13.22 -15.14 -7.88
C VAL A 436 14.52 -14.42 -7.55
N ARG A 437 14.43 -13.31 -6.84
CA ARG A 437 15.58 -12.53 -6.38
C ARG A 437 15.95 -12.93 -4.97
N VAL A 438 17.25 -13.08 -4.70
CA VAL A 438 17.76 -13.40 -3.36
C VAL A 438 18.91 -12.46 -3.04
N ASN A 439 18.79 -11.69 -1.95
CA ASN A 439 19.78 -10.70 -1.55
C ASN A 439 20.07 -10.81 -0.04
N THR A 440 21.18 -10.22 0.36
CA THR A 440 21.62 -10.18 1.76
C THR A 440 21.79 -8.73 2.21
N ILE A 441 21.19 -8.38 3.34
CA ILE A 441 21.49 -7.15 4.08
C ILE A 441 22.51 -7.48 5.16
N CYS A 442 23.56 -6.68 5.24
CA CYS A 442 24.62 -6.78 6.25
C CYS A 442 24.64 -5.50 7.10
N PRO A 443 23.85 -5.45 8.18
CA PRO A 443 23.93 -4.34 9.11
C PRO A 443 25.29 -4.25 9.79
N GLY A 444 25.73 -3.02 10.09
CA GLY A 444 26.71 -2.75 11.12
C GLY A 444 26.15 -2.91 12.53
N GLY A 445 26.77 -2.28 13.51
CA GLY A 445 26.26 -2.23 14.87
C GLY A 445 24.98 -1.38 14.94
N ILE A 446 23.89 -2.00 15.38
CA ILE A 446 22.60 -1.36 15.58
C ILE A 446 22.42 -1.10 17.08
N PHE A 447 22.01 0.13 17.42
CA PHE A 447 21.87 0.53 18.81
C PHE A 447 20.66 -0.19 19.47
N ASP A 448 20.93 -0.78 20.62
CA ASP A 448 19.97 -1.51 21.47
C ASP A 448 20.38 -1.42 22.94
N ASN A 449 20.64 -0.21 23.42
CA ASN A 449 21.04 0.09 24.79
C ASN A 449 22.28 -0.71 25.28
N GLN A 450 23.26 -0.89 24.41
CA GLN A 450 24.54 -1.53 24.77
C GLN A 450 25.36 -0.64 25.72
N ASP A 451 26.39 -1.26 26.31
CA ASP A 451 27.39 -0.58 27.17
C ASP A 451 27.94 0.68 26.50
N GLU A 452 27.99 1.80 27.24
CA GLU A 452 28.41 3.10 26.73
C GLU A 452 29.84 3.09 26.17
N THR A 453 30.75 2.31 26.81
CA THR A 453 32.14 2.15 26.36
C THR A 453 32.17 1.45 25.00
N PHE A 454 31.37 0.40 24.83
CA PHE A 454 31.20 -0.28 23.55
C PHE A 454 30.66 0.67 22.48
N VAL A 455 29.58 1.41 22.77
CA VAL A 455 28.98 2.38 21.84
C VAL A 455 30.00 3.43 21.43
N SER A 456 30.77 3.97 22.37
CA SER A 456 31.84 4.94 22.10
C SER A 456 32.95 4.35 21.22
N ASN A 457 33.44 3.14 21.56
CA ASN A 457 34.48 2.48 20.78
C ASN A 457 34.00 2.15 19.37
N TYR A 458 32.79 1.63 19.22
CA TYR A 458 32.17 1.36 17.93
C TYR A 458 32.06 2.63 17.08
N SER A 459 31.54 3.71 17.66
CA SER A 459 31.32 4.98 16.96
C SER A 459 32.61 5.60 16.43
N LYS A 460 33.73 5.42 17.11
CA LYS A 460 35.04 5.88 16.65
C LYS A 460 35.50 5.20 15.34
N GLN A 461 35.09 3.93 15.14
CA GLN A 461 35.48 3.14 13.96
C GLN A 461 34.60 3.39 12.75
N THR A 462 33.37 3.91 12.91
CA THR A 462 32.51 4.22 11.77
C THR A 462 32.77 5.61 11.20
N PRO A 463 32.80 5.81 9.88
CA PRO A 463 32.83 7.14 9.27
C PRO A 463 31.69 8.05 9.72
N LEU A 464 30.46 7.52 9.90
CA LEU A 464 29.33 8.30 10.39
C LEU A 464 29.35 8.57 11.91
N LYS A 465 30.38 8.08 12.65
CA LYS A 465 30.63 8.35 14.06
C LYS A 465 29.48 7.99 15.02
N ARG A 466 28.69 7.00 14.65
CA ARG A 466 27.58 6.49 15.47
C ARG A 466 27.21 5.06 15.10
N MET A 467 26.48 4.39 15.95
CA MET A 467 25.76 3.16 15.60
C MET A 467 24.53 3.48 14.76
N GLY A 468 24.07 2.52 13.98
CA GLY A 468 22.81 2.63 13.23
C GLY A 468 21.58 2.49 14.13
N GLN A 469 20.45 3.02 13.67
CA GLN A 469 19.16 2.80 14.31
C GLN A 469 18.38 1.70 13.57
N PRO A 470 17.51 0.94 14.23
CA PRO A 470 16.73 -0.12 13.59
C PRO A 470 15.92 0.36 12.39
N GLU A 471 15.38 1.59 12.46
CA GLU A 471 14.57 2.22 11.42
C GLU A 471 15.37 2.50 10.14
N GLU A 472 16.69 2.64 10.22
CA GLU A 472 17.55 2.91 9.06
C GLU A 472 17.77 1.67 8.18
N ILE A 473 17.47 0.48 8.69
CA ILE A 473 17.59 -0.79 7.96
C ILE A 473 16.35 -1.06 7.11
N ALA A 474 15.16 -0.77 7.63
CA ALA A 474 13.89 -1.12 6.98
C ALA A 474 13.70 -0.52 5.58
N PRO A 475 14.09 0.74 5.26
CA PRO A 475 14.00 1.29 3.90
C PRO A 475 14.85 0.54 2.87
N VAL A 476 16.03 0.03 3.26
CA VAL A 476 16.90 -0.76 2.37
C VAL A 476 16.27 -2.13 2.10
N VAL A 477 15.62 -2.73 3.10
CA VAL A 477 14.85 -3.97 2.92
C VAL A 477 13.66 -3.73 2.00
N LEU A 478 12.94 -2.60 2.14
CA LEU A 478 11.84 -2.21 1.25
C LEU A 478 12.33 -2.04 -0.20
N PHE A 479 13.48 -1.41 -0.42
CA PHE A 479 14.10 -1.32 -1.74
C PHE A 479 14.25 -2.70 -2.39
N LEU A 480 14.84 -3.66 -1.68
CA LEU A 480 15.04 -5.02 -2.19
C LEU A 480 13.74 -5.80 -2.35
N ALA A 481 12.73 -5.54 -1.53
CA ALA A 481 11.43 -6.19 -1.59
C ALA A 481 10.58 -5.73 -2.77
N SER A 482 10.74 -4.49 -3.20
CA SER A 482 9.89 -3.80 -4.17
C SER A 482 10.41 -3.88 -5.60
N GLU A 483 9.66 -3.28 -6.55
CA GLU A 483 10.06 -3.15 -7.95
C GLU A 483 11.27 -2.21 -8.13
N ALA A 484 11.56 -1.34 -7.14
CA ALA A 484 12.78 -0.52 -7.16
C ALA A 484 14.05 -1.38 -7.19
N GLY A 485 14.01 -2.56 -6.56
CA GLY A 485 15.09 -3.55 -6.55
C GLY A 485 14.97 -4.64 -7.62
N SER A 486 14.13 -4.49 -8.66
CA SER A 486 13.82 -5.55 -9.63
C SER A 486 15.04 -6.13 -10.36
N TYR A 487 16.09 -5.34 -10.54
CA TYR A 487 17.33 -5.81 -11.18
C TYR A 487 18.45 -6.14 -10.19
N VAL A 488 18.11 -6.27 -8.89
CA VAL A 488 19.08 -6.58 -7.82
C VAL A 488 18.86 -8.00 -7.32
N THR A 489 19.81 -8.90 -7.58
CA THR A 489 19.85 -10.26 -7.05
C THR A 489 21.28 -10.71 -6.80
N GLY A 490 21.53 -11.55 -5.79
CA GLY A 490 22.85 -11.98 -5.36
C GLY A 490 23.68 -10.91 -4.67
N ALA A 491 23.10 -9.73 -4.43
CA ALA A 491 23.80 -8.61 -3.80
C ALA A 491 23.98 -8.85 -2.29
N THR A 492 25.11 -8.34 -1.79
CA THR A 492 25.39 -8.19 -0.37
C THR A 492 25.50 -6.70 -0.09
N ILE A 493 24.46 -6.14 0.58
CA ILE A 493 24.36 -4.70 0.82
C ILE A 493 24.78 -4.39 2.24
N MET A 494 25.86 -3.64 2.39
CA MET A 494 26.33 -3.12 3.67
C MET A 494 25.50 -1.92 4.08
N VAL A 495 24.98 -1.94 5.32
CA VAL A 495 24.24 -0.84 5.94
C VAL A 495 24.89 -0.61 7.31
N ASP A 496 26.05 0.03 7.31
CA ASP A 496 27.03 -0.07 8.38
C ASP A 496 27.70 1.25 8.79
N GLY A 497 27.19 2.37 8.28
CA GLY A 497 27.76 3.69 8.56
C GLY A 497 29.17 3.90 7.99
N GLY A 498 29.56 3.08 6.99
CA GLY A 498 30.87 3.10 6.35
C GLY A 498 31.93 2.24 7.06
N TRP A 499 31.56 1.41 8.04
CA TRP A 499 32.49 0.52 8.75
C TRP A 499 33.36 -0.29 7.82
N THR A 500 32.81 -0.88 6.76
CA THR A 500 33.55 -1.74 5.83
C THR A 500 34.21 -0.97 4.68
N ALA A 501 34.10 0.35 4.65
CA ALA A 501 34.68 1.19 3.59
C ALA A 501 36.10 1.65 3.90
N ILE A 502 36.59 1.48 5.15
CA ILE A 502 37.90 1.91 5.64
C ILE A 502 38.61 0.77 6.33
#